data_4e14a3924d787b36dad53a065726fd14
#
_entry.id   4e14a3924d787b36dad53a065726fd14
#
_cell.length_a   1.000
_cell.length_b   1.000
_cell.length_c   1.000
_cell.angle_alpha   90.00
_cell.angle_beta   90.00
_cell.angle_gamma   90.00
#
_symmetry.space_group_name_H-M   'P 1'
#
loop_
_entity.id
_entity.type
_entity.pdbx_description
1 polymer ?
#
loop_
_entity_poly.entity_id
_entity_poly.type
_entity_poly.pdbx_seq_one_letter_code
_entity_poly.pdbx_strand_id
1 'polypeptide(L)'
;MQSIIIPALDLIDGHVVRLHQGDYAQQTTYSDNPIEQFASYIQQGAQQLHLVDLTGAKDPSKRQTALIGKIIAATQSNIQVGGGVRTEQDVADLLAVGANRVVIGSTAVTQSDMVQGWFNKYGAEKFVLALDVRIENGQKLVAIKGWQETSALALENVVENYRTFGLQHVLCTDISRDGTLAGSNVQLYREVCAKFPDVRFQSSGGIGSLADIEALKGTGVAGVIVGRALLEGKFNVAKAIECWQNG
;
A
#
# COMPACT_ATOMS: atom_id res chain seq x y z
N MET A 1 -19.13 -3.28 -5.24
CA MET A 1 -18.04 -2.41 -5.73
C MET A 1 -17.02 -3.30 -6.40
N GLN A 2 -16.54 -2.94 -7.58
CA GLN A 2 -15.57 -3.76 -8.31
C GLN A 2 -14.20 -3.61 -7.63
N SER A 3 -13.59 -4.71 -7.23
CA SER A 3 -12.22 -4.73 -6.71
C SER A 3 -11.23 -4.51 -7.86
N ILE A 4 -10.07 -3.92 -7.57
CA ILE A 4 -9.12 -3.49 -8.58
C ILE A 4 -7.71 -4.04 -8.35
N ILE A 5 -6.95 -4.19 -9.43
CA ILE A 5 -5.50 -4.42 -9.38
C ILE A 5 -4.80 -3.07 -9.20
N ILE A 6 -3.91 -2.98 -8.24
CA ILE A 6 -3.17 -1.77 -7.87
C ILE A 6 -1.67 -2.02 -8.06
N PRO A 7 -1.09 -1.66 -9.20
CA PRO A 7 0.36 -1.72 -9.40
C PRO A 7 1.09 -0.81 -8.42
N ALA A 8 2.20 -1.29 -7.86
CA ALA A 8 2.99 -0.60 -6.84
C ALA A 8 4.43 -0.39 -7.27
N LEU A 9 4.97 0.80 -6.96
CA LEU A 9 6.39 1.12 -7.09
C LEU A 9 6.92 1.71 -5.79
N ASP A 10 8.14 1.28 -5.42
CA ASP A 10 8.94 1.88 -4.37
C ASP A 10 10.03 2.74 -5.00
N LEU A 11 10.27 3.94 -4.45
CA LEU A 11 11.27 4.88 -4.95
C LEU A 11 12.37 5.16 -3.93
N ILE A 12 13.63 5.04 -4.36
CA ILE A 12 14.79 5.58 -3.65
C ILE A 12 15.57 6.47 -4.62
N ASP A 13 15.76 7.73 -4.24
CA ASP A 13 16.55 8.73 -4.99
C ASP A 13 16.17 8.79 -6.49
N GLY A 14 14.87 8.72 -6.79
CA GLY A 14 14.33 8.78 -8.14
C GLY A 14 14.27 7.44 -8.90
N HIS A 15 14.84 6.38 -8.33
CA HIS A 15 14.89 5.06 -8.96
C HIS A 15 13.77 4.16 -8.47
N VAL A 16 13.24 3.33 -9.36
CA VAL A 16 12.30 2.25 -9.02
C VAL A 16 13.08 1.10 -8.42
N VAL A 17 12.77 0.76 -7.19
CA VAL A 17 13.50 -0.25 -6.41
C VAL A 17 12.58 -1.26 -5.74
N ARG A 18 13.16 -2.34 -5.23
CA ARG A 18 12.55 -3.21 -4.21
C ARG A 18 13.58 -3.49 -3.13
N LEU A 19 13.11 -3.47 -1.89
CA LEU A 19 13.87 -3.94 -0.74
C LEU A 19 13.48 -5.40 -0.45
N HIS A 20 14.45 -6.21 -0.06
CA HIS A 20 14.13 -7.54 0.47
C HIS A 20 13.66 -7.38 1.92
N GLN A 21 12.37 -7.65 2.18
CA GLN A 21 11.74 -7.54 3.51
C GLN A 21 12.03 -6.20 4.24
N GLY A 22 12.06 -5.09 3.49
CA GLY A 22 12.30 -3.76 4.05
C GLY A 22 13.77 -3.41 4.34
N ASP A 23 14.72 -4.29 4.04
CA ASP A 23 16.14 -4.05 4.29
C ASP A 23 16.77 -3.19 3.19
N TYR A 24 17.16 -1.95 3.52
CA TYR A 24 17.84 -1.01 2.61
C TYR A 24 19.20 -1.49 2.13
N ALA A 25 19.86 -2.41 2.84
CA ALA A 25 21.12 -3.02 2.39
C ALA A 25 20.91 -4.06 1.28
N GLN A 26 19.68 -4.55 1.13
CA GLN A 26 19.28 -5.54 0.12
C GLN A 26 18.33 -4.92 -0.93
N GLN A 27 18.79 -3.83 -1.53
CA GLN A 27 18.07 -3.12 -2.58
C GLN A 27 18.36 -3.70 -3.95
N THR A 28 17.30 -3.90 -4.75
CA THR A 28 17.39 -4.17 -6.20
C THR A 28 16.79 -2.99 -6.95
N THR A 29 17.51 -2.44 -7.93
CA THR A 29 17.03 -1.37 -8.81
C THR A 29 16.50 -1.96 -10.11
N TYR A 30 15.31 -1.54 -10.54
CA TYR A 30 14.63 -2.04 -11.73
C TYR A 30 14.55 -1.01 -12.85
N SER A 31 14.41 0.28 -12.53
CA SER A 31 14.26 1.34 -13.53
C SER A 31 14.68 2.70 -12.96
N ASP A 32 15.18 3.56 -13.84
CA ASP A 32 15.51 4.95 -13.53
C ASP A 32 14.36 5.91 -13.94
N ASN A 33 13.28 5.38 -14.51
CA ASN A 33 12.15 6.16 -15.02
C ASN A 33 10.81 5.70 -14.44
N PRO A 34 10.46 6.14 -13.22
CA PRO A 34 9.19 5.79 -12.60
C PRO A 34 7.96 6.32 -13.36
N ILE A 35 8.09 7.44 -14.10
CA ILE A 35 7.00 8.00 -14.90
C ILE A 35 6.63 7.04 -16.02
N GLU A 36 7.61 6.56 -16.78
CA GLU A 36 7.41 5.62 -17.88
C GLU A 36 6.85 4.29 -17.37
N GLN A 37 7.36 3.82 -16.24
CA GLN A 37 6.88 2.59 -15.62
C GLN A 37 5.41 2.67 -15.24
N PHE A 38 4.97 3.74 -14.57
CA PHE A 38 3.56 3.95 -14.26
C PHE A 38 2.70 4.22 -15.49
N ALA A 39 3.19 4.97 -16.47
CA ALA A 39 2.49 5.19 -17.74
C ALA A 39 2.20 3.86 -18.45
N SER A 40 3.17 2.94 -18.46
CA SER A 40 2.98 1.59 -18.99
C SER A 40 1.87 0.82 -18.25
N TYR A 41 1.79 0.92 -16.93
CA TYR A 41 0.74 0.26 -16.15
C TYR A 41 -0.65 0.82 -16.45
N ILE A 42 -0.76 2.15 -16.65
CA ILE A 42 -2.01 2.80 -17.02
C ILE A 42 -2.46 2.38 -18.42
N GLN A 43 -1.54 2.33 -19.39
CA GLN A 43 -1.84 1.84 -20.75
C GLN A 43 -2.35 0.39 -20.73
N GLN A 44 -1.96 -0.40 -19.76
CA GLN A 44 -2.43 -1.77 -19.52
C GLN A 44 -3.77 -1.83 -18.76
N GLY A 45 -4.37 -0.69 -18.39
CA GLY A 45 -5.69 -0.61 -17.77
C GLY A 45 -5.71 -0.36 -16.26
N ALA A 46 -4.56 -0.07 -15.60
CA ALA A 46 -4.56 0.27 -14.19
C ALA A 46 -5.36 1.56 -13.94
N GLN A 47 -6.27 1.52 -12.96
CA GLN A 47 -7.11 2.66 -12.58
C GLN A 47 -6.60 3.37 -11.32
N GLN A 48 -5.81 2.69 -10.53
CA GLN A 48 -5.19 3.19 -9.32
C GLN A 48 -3.77 2.65 -9.19
N LEU A 49 -2.88 3.48 -8.70
CA LEU A 49 -1.47 3.14 -8.49
C LEU A 49 -1.10 3.34 -7.02
N HIS A 50 -0.09 2.62 -6.56
CA HIS A 50 0.49 2.77 -5.24
C HIS A 50 1.97 3.15 -5.35
N LEU A 51 2.39 4.19 -4.62
CA LEU A 51 3.75 4.69 -4.62
C LEU A 51 4.27 4.84 -3.19
N VAL A 52 5.46 4.30 -2.95
CA VAL A 52 6.14 4.43 -1.65
C VAL A 52 7.44 5.22 -1.83
N ASP A 53 7.54 6.36 -1.15
CA ASP A 53 8.76 7.16 -1.05
C ASP A 53 9.66 6.60 0.06
N LEU A 54 10.54 5.67 -0.28
CA LEU A 54 11.47 5.07 0.67
C LEU A 54 12.59 6.03 1.08
N THR A 55 12.96 7.01 0.25
CA THR A 55 13.89 8.08 0.64
C THR A 55 13.28 8.93 1.76
N GLY A 56 12.02 9.38 1.61
CA GLY A 56 11.30 10.11 2.65
C GLY A 56 10.99 9.27 3.88
N ALA A 57 10.81 7.95 3.72
CA ALA A 57 10.63 7.03 4.84
C ALA A 57 11.89 6.94 5.71
N LYS A 58 13.07 6.89 5.09
CA LYS A 58 14.38 6.86 5.76
C LYS A 58 14.75 8.21 6.35
N ASP A 59 14.60 9.28 5.58
CA ASP A 59 14.91 10.65 5.95
C ASP A 59 13.80 11.61 5.47
N PRO A 60 12.91 12.07 6.36
CA PRO A 60 11.81 12.97 6.00
C PRO A 60 12.26 14.26 5.31
N SER A 61 13.44 14.77 5.61
CA SER A 61 13.99 15.99 4.99
C SER A 61 14.32 15.80 3.49
N LYS A 62 14.42 14.54 3.04
CA LYS A 62 14.73 14.18 1.66
C LYS A 62 13.52 13.61 0.90
N ARG A 63 12.32 13.84 1.42
CA ARG A 63 11.09 13.41 0.74
C ARG A 63 11.06 13.88 -0.71
N GLN A 64 10.72 12.98 -1.62
CA GLN A 64 10.74 13.19 -3.07
C GLN A 64 9.47 13.89 -3.59
N THR A 65 8.89 14.83 -2.84
CA THR A 65 7.60 15.49 -3.13
C THR A 65 7.54 16.07 -4.55
N ALA A 66 8.61 16.73 -5.00
CA ALA A 66 8.64 17.30 -6.35
C ALA A 66 8.60 16.22 -7.45
N LEU A 67 9.29 15.10 -7.28
CA LEU A 67 9.25 13.97 -8.21
C LEU A 67 7.86 13.31 -8.19
N ILE A 68 7.29 13.11 -7.02
CA ILE A 68 5.94 12.55 -6.85
C ILE A 68 4.92 13.42 -7.60
N GLY A 69 5.00 14.75 -7.47
CA GLY A 69 4.15 15.67 -8.21
C GLY A 69 4.32 15.55 -9.74
N LYS A 70 5.54 15.38 -10.23
CA LYS A 70 5.80 15.14 -11.66
C LYS A 70 5.19 13.82 -12.15
N ILE A 71 5.30 12.76 -11.37
CA ILE A 71 4.71 11.44 -11.68
C ILE A 71 3.18 11.57 -11.78
N ILE A 72 2.54 12.20 -10.79
CA ILE A 72 1.09 12.40 -10.75
C ILE A 72 0.62 13.23 -11.95
N ALA A 73 1.28 14.35 -12.23
CA ALA A 73 0.93 15.22 -13.36
C ALA A 73 1.09 14.53 -14.72
N ALA A 74 2.13 13.73 -14.89
CA ALA A 74 2.40 13.02 -16.13
C ALA A 74 1.44 11.84 -16.37
N THR A 75 0.99 11.17 -15.32
CA THR A 75 0.15 9.98 -15.41
C THR A 75 -1.34 10.28 -15.41
N GLN A 76 -1.74 11.42 -14.82
CA GLN A 76 -3.16 11.82 -14.65
C GLN A 76 -4.04 10.71 -14.04
N SER A 77 -3.47 9.89 -13.17
CA SER A 77 -4.11 8.73 -12.57
C SER A 77 -4.28 8.91 -11.06
N ASN A 78 -5.16 8.10 -10.48
CA ASN A 78 -5.32 8.04 -9.04
C ASN A 78 -4.10 7.35 -8.41
N ILE A 79 -3.30 8.10 -7.67
CA ILE A 79 -2.12 7.55 -6.98
C ILE A 79 -2.30 7.73 -5.48
N GLN A 80 -2.20 6.62 -4.73
CA GLN A 80 -2.03 6.66 -3.30
C GLN A 80 -0.53 6.64 -2.97
N VAL A 81 -0.11 7.56 -2.11
CA VAL A 81 1.31 7.80 -1.80
C VAL A 81 1.59 7.57 -0.34
N GLY A 82 2.59 6.76 -0.05
CA GLY A 82 3.11 6.51 1.29
C GLY A 82 4.62 6.72 1.40
N GLY A 83 5.18 6.36 2.53
CA GLY A 83 6.60 6.45 2.81
C GLY A 83 6.95 7.50 3.86
N GLY A 84 6.93 7.11 5.14
CA GLY A 84 7.39 7.94 6.24
C GLY A 84 6.57 9.20 6.51
N VAL A 85 5.27 9.18 6.29
CA VAL A 85 4.35 10.27 6.64
C VAL A 85 4.25 10.37 8.16
N ARG A 86 4.72 11.46 8.75
CA ARG A 86 4.85 11.62 10.21
C ARG A 86 4.21 12.89 10.74
N THR A 87 3.99 13.89 9.88
CA THR A 87 3.48 15.21 10.25
C THR A 87 2.28 15.61 9.39
N GLU A 88 1.51 16.57 9.87
CA GLU A 88 0.43 17.15 9.07
C GLU A 88 0.96 17.86 7.81
N GLN A 89 2.15 18.45 7.89
CA GLN A 89 2.77 19.09 6.73
C GLN A 89 3.08 18.05 5.63
N ASP A 90 3.54 16.84 5.99
CA ASP A 90 3.73 15.76 5.01
C ASP A 90 2.41 15.42 4.29
N VAL A 91 1.30 15.37 5.02
CA VAL A 91 -0.04 15.14 4.46
C VAL A 91 -0.43 16.26 3.50
N ALA A 92 -0.30 17.52 3.96
CA ALA A 92 -0.64 18.69 3.16
C ALA A 92 0.16 18.77 1.86
N ASP A 93 1.48 18.52 1.94
CA ASP A 93 2.37 18.55 0.78
C ASP A 93 2.03 17.47 -0.24
N LEU A 94 1.76 16.25 0.20
CA LEU A 94 1.37 15.15 -0.70
C LEU A 94 0.01 15.40 -1.36
N LEU A 95 -0.97 15.91 -0.62
CA LEU A 95 -2.26 16.27 -1.20
C LEU A 95 -2.14 17.46 -2.17
N ALA A 96 -1.29 18.45 -1.86
CA ALA A 96 -1.06 19.63 -2.71
C ALA A 96 -0.43 19.27 -4.06
N VAL A 97 0.44 18.25 -4.14
CA VAL A 97 1.00 17.77 -5.41
C VAL A 97 0.09 16.79 -6.15
N GLY A 98 -1.11 16.54 -5.62
CA GLY A 98 -2.17 15.80 -6.31
C GLY A 98 -2.32 14.32 -5.90
N ALA A 99 -1.70 13.87 -4.81
CA ALA A 99 -1.94 12.52 -4.31
C ALA A 99 -3.45 12.31 -4.07
N ASN A 100 -4.00 11.23 -4.63
CA ASN A 100 -5.40 10.88 -4.45
C ASN A 100 -5.69 10.48 -3.00
N ARG A 101 -4.78 9.74 -2.40
CA ARG A 101 -4.78 9.37 -0.98
C ARG A 101 -3.37 9.38 -0.41
N VAL A 102 -3.27 9.65 0.89
CA VAL A 102 -2.05 9.54 1.67
C VAL A 102 -2.08 8.24 2.46
N VAL A 103 -1.02 7.45 2.34
CA VAL A 103 -0.88 6.16 3.03
C VAL A 103 -0.08 6.36 4.31
N ILE A 104 -0.68 6.02 5.46
CA ILE A 104 -0.11 6.22 6.79
C ILE A 104 0.11 4.86 7.44
N GLY A 105 1.37 4.56 7.75
CA GLY A 105 1.79 3.32 8.43
C GLY A 105 1.95 3.52 9.93
N SER A 106 3.16 3.39 10.43
CA SER A 106 3.50 3.39 11.87
C SER A 106 2.91 4.57 12.65
N THR A 107 2.81 5.75 12.05
CA THR A 107 2.25 6.95 12.69
C THR A 107 0.81 6.75 13.11
N ALA A 108 0.01 5.99 12.35
CA ALA A 108 -1.37 5.66 12.71
C ALA A 108 -1.48 4.87 14.03
N VAL A 109 -0.44 4.13 14.37
CA VAL A 109 -0.37 3.33 15.61
C VAL A 109 0.27 4.11 16.75
N THR A 110 1.37 4.81 16.46
CA THR A 110 2.18 5.47 17.51
C THR A 110 1.66 6.84 17.90
N GLN A 111 0.87 7.50 17.04
CA GLN A 111 0.32 8.84 17.22
C GLN A 111 -1.14 8.90 16.72
N SER A 112 -1.97 8.00 17.19
CA SER A 112 -3.34 7.80 16.68
C SER A 112 -4.20 9.06 16.77
N ASP A 113 -4.16 9.80 17.89
CA ASP A 113 -4.97 11.00 18.09
C ASP A 113 -4.65 12.09 17.06
N MET A 114 -3.37 12.26 16.74
CA MET A 114 -2.92 13.19 15.72
C MET A 114 -3.45 12.80 14.33
N VAL A 115 -3.36 11.53 13.97
CA VAL A 115 -3.83 11.02 12.66
C VAL A 115 -5.36 11.08 12.57
N GLN A 116 -6.08 10.83 13.65
CA GLN A 116 -7.53 11.03 13.72
C GLN A 116 -7.92 12.50 13.50
N GLY A 117 -7.11 13.43 14.03
CA GLY A 117 -7.26 14.86 13.73
C GLY A 117 -7.14 15.17 12.23
N TRP A 118 -6.24 14.48 11.53
CA TRP A 118 -6.11 14.63 10.07
C TRP A 118 -7.33 14.09 9.32
N PHE A 119 -7.92 12.98 9.78
CA PHE A 119 -9.18 12.45 9.21
C PHE A 119 -10.31 13.48 9.30
N ASN A 120 -10.44 14.14 10.44
CA ASN A 120 -11.43 15.19 10.63
C ASN A 120 -11.16 16.42 9.75
N LYS A 121 -9.88 16.77 9.53
CA LYS A 121 -9.49 17.98 8.79
C LYS A 121 -9.57 17.80 7.27
N TYR A 122 -9.10 16.68 6.74
CA TYR A 122 -8.93 16.46 5.29
C TYR A 122 -9.99 15.52 4.70
N GLY A 123 -10.78 14.85 5.54
CA GLY A 123 -11.72 13.79 5.14
C GLY A 123 -11.08 12.39 5.16
N ALA A 124 -11.80 11.43 5.72
CA ALA A 124 -11.30 10.04 5.88
C ALA A 124 -11.00 9.35 4.54
N GLU A 125 -11.70 9.74 3.47
CA GLU A 125 -11.51 9.22 2.11
C GLU A 125 -10.13 9.57 1.51
N LYS A 126 -9.42 10.54 2.09
CA LYS A 126 -8.07 10.94 1.70
C LYS A 126 -6.97 10.05 2.28
N PHE A 127 -7.32 9.09 3.11
CA PHE A 127 -6.34 8.27 3.81
C PHE A 127 -6.49 6.79 3.53
N VAL A 128 -5.35 6.10 3.55
CA VAL A 128 -5.24 4.64 3.63
C VAL A 128 -4.38 4.33 4.85
N LEU A 129 -4.87 3.54 5.79
CA LEU A 129 -4.01 3.02 6.86
C LEU A 129 -3.24 1.80 6.34
N ALA A 130 -1.92 1.85 6.38
CA ALA A 130 -1.06 0.70 6.10
C ALA A 130 -0.79 -0.05 7.41
N LEU A 131 -1.44 -1.20 7.56
CA LEU A 131 -1.34 -2.07 8.72
C LEU A 131 -0.61 -3.35 8.31
N ASP A 132 0.71 -3.33 8.46
CA ASP A 132 1.55 -4.48 8.22
C ASP A 132 1.53 -5.37 9.47
N VAL A 133 1.23 -6.65 9.32
CA VAL A 133 0.99 -7.53 10.46
C VAL A 133 1.98 -8.69 10.53
N ARG A 134 2.34 -9.03 11.77
CA ARG A 134 2.89 -10.34 12.14
C ARG A 134 1.79 -11.18 12.75
N ILE A 135 1.68 -12.41 12.32
CA ILE A 135 0.70 -13.34 12.89
C ILE A 135 1.42 -14.19 13.93
N GLU A 136 1.08 -13.95 15.19
CA GLU A 136 1.65 -14.65 16.34
C GLU A 136 0.52 -15.24 17.20
N ASN A 137 0.52 -16.56 17.40
CA ASN A 137 -0.52 -17.27 18.14
C ASN A 137 -1.96 -16.93 17.69
N GLY A 138 -2.17 -16.73 16.38
CA GLY A 138 -3.46 -16.37 15.81
C GLY A 138 -3.83 -14.89 15.94
N GLN A 139 -3.02 -14.07 16.58
CA GLN A 139 -3.19 -12.62 16.66
C GLN A 139 -2.47 -11.92 15.51
N LYS A 140 -3.10 -10.91 14.93
CA LYS A 140 -2.57 -10.06 13.85
C LYS A 140 -1.97 -8.80 14.46
N LEU A 141 -0.74 -8.90 14.98
CA LEU A 141 -0.06 -7.78 15.65
C LEU A 141 0.53 -6.81 14.63
N VAL A 142 0.23 -5.52 14.78
CA VAL A 142 0.70 -4.51 13.83
C VAL A 142 2.19 -4.23 14.03
N ALA A 143 2.96 -4.39 12.95
CA ALA A 143 4.37 -4.03 12.91
C ALA A 143 4.54 -2.52 12.69
N ILE A 144 5.57 -1.96 13.31
CA ILE A 144 5.90 -0.52 13.24
C ILE A 144 7.38 -0.32 12.94
N LYS A 145 7.78 0.93 12.66
CA LYS A 145 9.17 1.32 12.39
C LYS A 145 9.83 0.52 11.26
N GLY A 146 9.12 0.36 10.14
CA GLY A 146 9.65 -0.42 9.01
C GLY A 146 9.86 -1.88 9.36
N TRP A 147 8.93 -2.48 10.12
CA TRP A 147 8.90 -3.87 10.57
C TRP A 147 9.95 -4.24 11.63
N GLN A 148 10.72 -3.26 12.13
CA GLN A 148 11.75 -3.50 13.15
C GLN A 148 11.16 -3.81 14.52
N GLU A 149 9.94 -3.34 14.78
CA GLU A 149 9.24 -3.55 16.04
C GLU A 149 7.82 -4.06 15.77
N THR A 150 7.29 -4.87 16.67
CA THR A 150 5.89 -5.27 16.69
C THR A 150 5.19 -4.53 17.82
N SER A 151 4.09 -3.85 17.51
CA SER A 151 3.27 -3.24 18.55
C SER A 151 2.48 -4.31 19.32
N ALA A 152 2.00 -3.96 20.52
CA ALA A 152 1.08 -4.82 21.27
C ALA A 152 -0.37 -4.74 20.74
N LEU A 153 -0.64 -3.95 19.69
CA LEU A 153 -1.97 -3.73 19.16
C LEU A 153 -2.27 -4.71 18.04
N ALA A 154 -3.41 -5.40 18.17
CA ALA A 154 -3.97 -6.18 17.08
C ALA A 154 -4.55 -5.26 16.00
N LEU A 155 -4.48 -5.69 14.73
CA LEU A 155 -5.07 -4.99 13.58
C LEU A 155 -6.53 -4.61 13.84
N GLU A 156 -7.28 -5.52 14.41
CA GLU A 156 -8.70 -5.32 14.67
C GLU A 156 -8.95 -4.14 15.62
N ASN A 157 -8.11 -3.96 16.63
CA ASN A 157 -8.24 -2.85 17.58
C ASN A 157 -7.92 -1.51 16.91
N VAL A 158 -6.91 -1.48 16.03
CA VAL A 158 -6.57 -0.27 15.28
C VAL A 158 -7.70 0.10 14.31
N VAL A 159 -8.21 -0.87 13.55
CA VAL A 159 -9.33 -0.64 12.61
C VAL A 159 -10.56 -0.12 13.35
N GLU A 160 -10.96 -0.75 14.46
CA GLU A 160 -12.13 -0.34 15.23
C GLU A 160 -12.00 1.08 15.76
N ASN A 161 -10.82 1.46 16.26
CA ASN A 161 -10.55 2.81 16.73
C ASN A 161 -10.73 3.86 15.61
N TYR A 162 -10.22 3.58 14.41
CA TYR A 162 -10.34 4.52 13.28
C TYR A 162 -11.70 4.51 12.58
N ARG A 163 -12.49 3.44 12.71
CA ARG A 163 -13.85 3.39 12.17
C ARG A 163 -14.74 4.49 12.74
N THR A 164 -14.54 4.85 14.01
CA THR A 164 -15.28 5.96 14.65
C THR A 164 -14.96 7.32 14.02
N PHE A 165 -13.86 7.44 13.28
CA PHE A 165 -13.46 8.62 12.51
C PHE A 165 -13.71 8.47 11.01
N GLY A 166 -14.50 7.48 10.59
CA GLY A 166 -14.91 7.28 9.21
C GLY A 166 -13.89 6.55 8.33
N LEU A 167 -13.00 5.71 8.91
CA LEU A 167 -12.02 4.92 8.16
C LEU A 167 -12.68 4.15 6.99
N GLN A 168 -12.16 4.35 5.79
CA GLN A 168 -12.66 3.71 4.57
C GLN A 168 -11.67 2.71 3.96
N HIS A 169 -10.37 2.97 4.04
CA HIS A 169 -9.34 2.21 3.31
C HIS A 169 -8.24 1.72 4.24
N VAL A 170 -7.95 0.42 4.16
CA VAL A 170 -6.83 -0.22 4.85
C VAL A 170 -6.02 -1.02 3.84
N LEU A 171 -4.73 -0.76 3.75
CA LEU A 171 -3.75 -1.64 3.13
C LEU A 171 -3.26 -2.59 4.22
N CYS A 172 -3.38 -3.87 4.01
CA CYS A 172 -2.95 -4.89 4.96
C CYS A 172 -1.92 -5.81 4.33
N THR A 173 -0.76 -5.95 4.99
CA THR A 173 0.34 -6.83 4.54
C THR A 173 0.63 -7.87 5.61
N ASP A 174 0.61 -9.15 5.27
CA ASP A 174 1.31 -10.16 6.06
C ASP A 174 2.80 -10.06 5.73
N ILE A 175 3.60 -9.53 6.67
CA ILE A 175 5.03 -9.28 6.42
C ILE A 175 5.83 -10.55 6.15
N SER A 176 5.34 -11.72 6.57
CA SER A 176 5.97 -13.00 6.26
C SER A 176 5.85 -13.39 4.78
N ARG A 177 4.91 -12.76 4.06
CA ARG A 177 4.62 -13.02 2.64
C ARG A 177 5.24 -11.98 1.71
N ASP A 178 5.52 -10.76 2.21
CA ASP A 178 6.00 -9.68 1.33
C ASP A 178 7.33 -10.03 0.66
N GLY A 179 7.38 -9.78 -0.65
CA GLY A 179 8.55 -10.05 -1.48
C GLY A 179 8.87 -11.53 -1.74
N THR A 180 8.09 -12.48 -1.20
CA THR A 180 8.39 -13.93 -1.33
C THR A 180 7.96 -14.53 -2.66
N LEU A 181 6.99 -13.93 -3.36
CA LEU A 181 6.33 -14.49 -4.56
C LEU A 181 5.70 -15.89 -4.33
N ALA A 182 5.37 -16.21 -3.07
CA ALA A 182 4.89 -17.53 -2.64
C ALA A 182 3.39 -17.56 -2.30
N GLY A 183 2.64 -16.57 -2.77
CA GLY A 183 1.22 -16.42 -2.52
C GLY A 183 0.89 -15.53 -1.33
N SER A 184 -0.27 -14.87 -1.41
CA SER A 184 -0.81 -14.03 -0.34
C SER A 184 -1.45 -14.86 0.77
N ASN A 185 -1.61 -14.26 1.94
CA ASN A 185 -2.34 -14.86 3.06
C ASN A 185 -3.86 -14.71 2.87
N VAL A 186 -4.44 -15.58 2.07
CA VAL A 186 -5.88 -15.56 1.72
C VAL A 186 -6.77 -15.60 2.96
N GLN A 187 -6.38 -16.39 3.98
CA GLN A 187 -7.17 -16.53 5.20
C GLN A 187 -7.24 -15.21 5.99
N LEU A 188 -6.13 -14.48 6.07
CA LEU A 188 -6.08 -13.15 6.70
C LEU A 188 -7.16 -12.24 6.09
N TYR A 189 -7.24 -12.17 4.76
CA TYR A 189 -8.18 -11.26 4.08
C TYR A 189 -9.63 -11.71 4.23
N ARG A 190 -9.91 -13.02 4.20
CA ARG A 190 -11.26 -13.52 4.52
C ARG A 190 -11.74 -13.09 5.90
N GLU A 191 -10.87 -13.20 6.89
CA GLU A 191 -11.19 -12.84 8.27
C GLU A 191 -11.44 -11.34 8.43
N VAL A 192 -10.52 -10.49 7.95
CA VAL A 192 -10.64 -9.04 8.16
C VAL A 192 -11.77 -8.43 7.33
N CYS A 193 -12.00 -8.88 6.10
CA CYS A 193 -13.09 -8.38 5.28
C CYS A 193 -14.46 -8.83 5.82
N ALA A 194 -14.57 -10.05 6.35
CA ALA A 194 -15.79 -10.52 6.98
C ALA A 194 -16.09 -9.76 8.28
N LYS A 195 -15.06 -9.44 9.06
CA LYS A 195 -15.21 -8.71 10.31
C LYS A 195 -15.55 -7.23 10.11
N PHE A 196 -15.02 -6.60 9.06
CA PHE A 196 -15.18 -5.18 8.77
C PHE A 196 -15.70 -4.96 7.35
N PRO A 197 -16.96 -5.30 7.05
CA PRO A 197 -17.50 -5.25 5.68
C PRO A 197 -17.67 -3.83 5.14
N ASP A 198 -17.62 -2.83 6.00
CA ASP A 198 -17.64 -1.40 5.68
C ASP A 198 -16.26 -0.81 5.36
N VAL A 199 -15.17 -1.55 5.64
CA VAL A 199 -13.80 -1.14 5.37
C VAL A 199 -13.28 -1.80 4.09
N ARG A 200 -12.68 -1.02 3.22
CA ARG A 200 -12.10 -1.46 1.94
C ARG A 200 -10.66 -1.91 2.16
N PHE A 201 -10.47 -3.21 2.35
CA PHE A 201 -9.13 -3.78 2.48
C PHE A 201 -8.44 -3.93 1.12
N GLN A 202 -7.20 -3.51 1.05
CA GLN A 202 -6.27 -3.77 -0.06
C GLN A 202 -5.29 -4.84 0.42
N SER A 203 -5.22 -5.97 -0.30
CA SER A 203 -4.23 -7.02 -0.01
C SER A 203 -2.86 -6.59 -0.54
N SER A 204 -1.81 -6.90 0.22
CA SER A 204 -0.42 -6.64 -0.15
C SER A 204 0.49 -7.78 0.26
N GLY A 205 1.54 -8.01 -0.54
CA GLY A 205 2.54 -9.04 -0.30
C GLY A 205 2.21 -10.41 -0.88
N GLY A 206 3.25 -11.12 -1.33
CA GLY A 206 3.20 -12.51 -1.73
C GLY A 206 2.81 -12.82 -3.17
N ILE A 207 2.16 -11.91 -3.90
CA ILE A 207 1.73 -12.16 -5.28
C ILE A 207 2.93 -12.48 -6.19
N GLY A 208 2.96 -13.70 -6.72
CA GLY A 208 4.01 -14.20 -7.64
C GLY A 208 3.44 -14.71 -8.96
N SER A 209 2.13 -14.99 -9.02
CA SER A 209 1.46 -15.56 -10.19
C SER A 209 0.01 -15.08 -10.31
N LEU A 210 -0.62 -15.32 -11.47
CA LEU A 210 -2.06 -15.06 -11.65
C LEU A 210 -2.91 -15.95 -10.74
N ALA A 211 -2.47 -17.17 -10.41
CA ALA A 211 -3.16 -18.05 -9.48
C ALA A 211 -3.25 -17.44 -8.06
N ASP A 212 -2.25 -16.65 -7.64
CA ASP A 212 -2.28 -15.97 -6.35
C ASP A 212 -3.34 -14.85 -6.33
N ILE A 213 -3.51 -14.17 -7.47
CA ILE A 213 -4.58 -13.17 -7.65
C ILE A 213 -5.95 -13.86 -7.62
N GLU A 214 -6.09 -14.98 -8.33
CA GLU A 214 -7.33 -15.75 -8.35
C GLU A 214 -7.72 -16.26 -6.95
N ALA A 215 -6.75 -16.70 -6.16
CA ALA A 215 -6.97 -17.17 -4.79
C ALA A 215 -7.57 -16.10 -3.84
N LEU A 216 -7.39 -14.82 -4.15
CA LEU A 216 -7.97 -13.70 -3.38
C LEU A 216 -9.42 -13.39 -3.75
N LYS A 217 -9.94 -13.94 -4.85
CA LYS A 217 -11.35 -13.77 -5.20
C LYS A 217 -12.26 -14.34 -4.10
N GLY A 218 -13.37 -13.67 -3.87
CA GLY A 218 -14.31 -14.08 -2.82
C GLY A 218 -13.86 -13.82 -1.39
N THR A 219 -12.67 -13.25 -1.17
CA THR A 219 -12.22 -12.84 0.17
C THR A 219 -12.86 -11.53 0.65
N GLY A 220 -13.37 -10.72 -0.28
CA GLY A 220 -13.94 -9.39 0.02
C GLY A 220 -12.94 -8.24 -0.11
N VAL A 221 -11.67 -8.47 -0.50
CA VAL A 221 -10.72 -7.38 -0.71
C VAL A 221 -11.19 -6.42 -1.80
N ALA A 222 -11.01 -5.13 -1.57
CA ALA A 222 -11.36 -4.06 -2.51
C ALA A 222 -10.25 -3.78 -3.53
N GLY A 223 -9.04 -4.27 -3.29
CA GLY A 223 -7.90 -4.12 -4.18
C GLY A 223 -6.80 -5.11 -3.90
N VAL A 224 -5.99 -5.40 -4.93
CA VAL A 224 -4.82 -6.27 -4.84
C VAL A 224 -3.60 -5.47 -5.27
N ILE A 225 -2.69 -5.22 -4.33
CA ILE A 225 -1.42 -4.53 -4.60
C ILE A 225 -0.44 -5.54 -5.16
N VAL A 226 0.15 -5.20 -6.32
CA VAL A 226 1.13 -6.03 -7.01
C VAL A 226 2.36 -5.20 -7.34
N GLY A 227 3.50 -5.56 -6.77
CA GLY A 227 4.77 -4.88 -6.99
C GLY A 227 5.76 -5.78 -7.73
N ARG A 228 6.51 -6.58 -6.98
CA ARG A 228 7.66 -7.36 -7.46
C ARG A 228 7.34 -8.24 -8.68
N ALA A 229 6.21 -8.92 -8.70
CA ALA A 229 5.84 -9.80 -9.81
C ALA A 229 5.71 -9.06 -11.15
N LEU A 230 5.22 -7.81 -11.14
CA LEU A 230 5.15 -6.96 -12.33
C LEU A 230 6.54 -6.48 -12.76
N LEU A 231 7.41 -6.09 -11.83
CA LEU A 231 8.78 -5.66 -12.12
C LEU A 231 9.63 -6.79 -12.67
N GLU A 232 9.42 -8.01 -12.20
CA GLU A 232 10.11 -9.21 -12.69
C GLU A 232 9.47 -9.85 -13.94
N GLY A 233 8.39 -9.24 -14.47
CA GLY A 233 7.73 -9.72 -15.69
C GLY A 233 7.06 -11.10 -15.55
N LYS A 234 6.66 -11.49 -14.33
CA LYS A 234 5.95 -12.76 -14.10
C LYS A 234 4.62 -12.81 -14.85
N PHE A 235 3.95 -11.68 -14.92
CA PHE A 235 2.79 -11.35 -15.73
C PHE A 235 2.70 -9.83 -15.88
N ASN A 236 1.82 -9.33 -16.72
CA ASN A 236 1.59 -7.89 -16.89
C ASN A 236 0.27 -7.45 -16.25
N VAL A 237 0.06 -6.13 -16.13
CA VAL A 237 -1.13 -5.55 -15.49
C VAL A 237 -2.41 -5.95 -16.23
N ALA A 238 -2.42 -5.96 -17.57
CA ALA A 238 -3.60 -6.34 -18.34
C ALA A 238 -4.04 -7.78 -18.02
N LYS A 239 -3.09 -8.71 -17.92
CA LYS A 239 -3.37 -10.10 -17.53
C LYS A 239 -3.86 -10.24 -16.10
N ALA A 240 -3.33 -9.44 -15.18
CA ALA A 240 -3.80 -9.41 -13.80
C ALA A 240 -5.26 -8.92 -13.71
N ILE A 241 -5.60 -7.87 -14.47
CA ILE A 241 -6.96 -7.33 -14.55
C ILE A 241 -7.92 -8.36 -15.19
N GLU A 242 -7.53 -8.95 -16.31
CA GLU A 242 -8.30 -10.01 -16.97
C GLU A 242 -8.57 -11.17 -16.01
N CYS A 243 -7.53 -11.66 -15.34
CA CYS A 243 -7.65 -12.72 -14.33
C CYS A 243 -8.63 -12.34 -13.23
N TRP A 244 -8.57 -11.10 -12.72
CA TRP A 244 -9.47 -10.62 -11.67
C TRP A 244 -10.92 -10.49 -12.10
N GLN A 245 -11.19 -10.09 -13.35
CA GLN A 245 -12.53 -9.83 -13.87
C GLN A 245 -13.27 -11.10 -14.35
N ASN A 246 -12.56 -12.10 -14.85
CA ASN A 246 -13.15 -13.28 -15.52
C ASN A 246 -13.39 -14.49 -14.59
N GLY A 247 -13.40 -14.30 -13.28
CA GLY A 247 -13.61 -15.37 -12.31
C GLY A 247 -14.90 -15.27 -11.52
#